data_62f17020208ae8ac97737d5043dddcd1
#
_entry.id   62f17020208ae8ac97737d5043dddcd1
#
_cell.length_a   1.000
_cell.length_b   1.000
_cell.length_c   1.000
_cell.angle_alpha   90.00
_cell.angle_beta   90.00
_cell.angle_gamma   90.00
#
_symmetry.space_group_name_H-M   'P 1'
#
loop_
_entity.id
_entity.type
_entity.pdbx_description
1 polymer ?
#
loop_
_entity_poly.entity_id
_entity_poly.type
_entity_poly.pdbx_seq_one_letter_code
_entity_poly.pdbx_strand_id
1 'polypeptide(L)'
;RDSIKVVCAQPTRGHYIQGLKNMEEAIVPDIYDPSKIDIQEMVESEEAIAMARRIIAREAIFAGMSSGAALLAAVRTAARIERGNIVVVFPDRAEKYLSTTMFDEFND
;
A
#
# COMPACT_ATOMS: atom_id res chain seq x y z
N ARG A 1 17.05 5.52 -12.43
CA ARG A 1 18.36 5.99 -11.96
C ARG A 1 18.80 5.12 -10.78
N ASP A 2 20.09 4.82 -10.74
CA ASP A 2 20.65 3.94 -9.71
C ASP A 2 20.48 4.50 -8.30
N SER A 3 20.41 5.83 -8.17
CA SER A 3 20.25 6.48 -6.86
C SER A 3 18.81 6.40 -6.31
N ILE A 4 17.86 5.99 -7.14
CA ILE A 4 16.47 5.87 -6.72
C ILE A 4 16.22 4.45 -6.21
N LYS A 5 15.69 4.34 -4.99
CA LYS A 5 15.31 3.06 -4.41
C LYS A 5 13.82 2.80 -4.65
N VAL A 6 13.50 1.59 -5.02
CA VAL A 6 12.13 1.16 -5.29
C VAL A 6 11.63 0.30 -4.13
N VAL A 7 10.53 0.73 -3.52
CA VAL A 7 9.91 0.02 -2.40
C VAL A 7 8.56 -0.53 -2.89
N CYS A 8 8.35 -1.80 -2.70
CA CYS A 8 7.11 -2.48 -3.07
C CYS A 8 6.35 -2.87 -1.80
N ALA A 9 5.08 -2.44 -1.72
CA ALA A 9 4.20 -2.87 -0.65
C ALA A 9 3.45 -4.13 -1.10
N GLN A 10 3.45 -5.16 -0.28
CA GLN A 10 2.74 -6.40 -0.54
C GLN A 10 1.89 -6.79 0.66
N PRO A 11 0.74 -7.44 0.46
CA PRO A 11 -0.01 -7.98 1.59
C PRO A 11 0.79 -9.10 2.23
N THR A 12 0.71 -9.20 3.55
CA THR A 12 1.27 -10.32 4.28
C THR A 12 0.62 -11.60 3.77
N ARG A 13 1.39 -12.68 3.70
CA ARG A 13 0.89 -13.98 3.25
C ARG A 13 -0.36 -14.37 4.02
N GLY A 14 -1.40 -14.78 3.30
CA GLY A 14 -2.69 -15.10 3.91
C GLY A 14 -3.60 -13.90 4.15
N HIS A 15 -3.10 -12.68 3.97
CA HIS A 15 -3.91 -11.46 4.07
C HIS A 15 -4.40 -11.03 2.69
N TYR A 16 -5.55 -10.36 2.68
CA TYR A 16 -6.14 -9.83 1.47
C TYR A 16 -6.17 -8.30 1.54
N ILE A 17 -5.57 -7.67 0.52
CA ILE A 17 -5.68 -6.23 0.32
C ILE A 17 -6.14 -6.04 -1.12
N GLN A 18 -7.30 -5.44 -1.29
CA GLN A 18 -7.87 -5.22 -2.61
C GLN A 18 -6.94 -4.36 -3.45
N GLY A 19 -6.56 -4.85 -4.61
CA GLY A 19 -5.63 -4.18 -5.51
C GLY A 19 -4.16 -4.60 -5.36
N LEU A 20 -3.83 -5.41 -4.35
CA LEU A 20 -2.48 -5.91 -4.14
C LEU A 20 -2.46 -7.43 -4.08
N LYS A 21 -1.31 -8.00 -4.43
CA LYS A 21 -1.08 -9.45 -4.35
C LYS A 21 0.29 -9.72 -3.78
N ASN A 22 0.38 -10.78 -2.96
CA ASN A 22 1.65 -11.29 -2.51
C ASN A 22 2.23 -12.16 -3.64
N MET A 23 3.44 -11.85 -4.10
CA MET A 23 4.04 -12.55 -5.24
C MET A 23 4.42 -14.00 -4.95
N GLU A 24 4.44 -14.40 -3.69
CA GLU A 24 4.64 -15.80 -3.33
C GLU A 24 3.37 -16.63 -3.50
N GLU A 25 2.21 -15.98 -3.48
CA GLU A 25 0.90 -16.64 -3.55
C GLU A 25 0.20 -16.46 -4.90
N ALA A 26 0.64 -15.50 -5.70
CA ALA A 26 -0.01 -15.14 -6.96
C ALA A 26 0.65 -15.80 -8.16
N ILE A 27 -0.09 -15.86 -9.27
CA ILE A 27 0.51 -16.18 -10.57
C ILE A 27 1.34 -14.96 -10.97
N VAL A 28 2.64 -15.16 -11.15
CA VAL A 28 3.57 -14.06 -11.44
C VAL A 28 3.44 -13.64 -12.89
N PRO A 29 3.11 -12.36 -13.17
CA PRO A 29 3.04 -11.87 -14.55
C PRO A 29 4.43 -11.78 -15.18
N ASP A 30 4.50 -11.92 -16.49
CA ASP A 30 5.76 -11.89 -17.24
C ASP A 30 6.53 -10.59 -17.07
N ILE A 31 5.83 -9.47 -16.87
CA ILE A 31 6.47 -8.17 -16.69
C ILE A 31 7.07 -7.95 -15.30
N TYR A 32 6.74 -8.82 -14.35
CA TYR A 32 7.27 -8.69 -13.00
C TYR A 32 8.76 -9.02 -12.97
N ASP A 33 9.54 -8.08 -12.46
CA ASP A 33 10.98 -8.23 -12.34
C ASP A 33 11.41 -7.87 -10.92
N PRO A 34 11.58 -8.88 -10.05
CA PRO A 34 11.95 -8.62 -8.66
C PRO A 34 13.33 -7.97 -8.51
N SER A 35 14.20 -8.08 -9.52
CA SER A 35 15.52 -7.46 -9.45
C SER A 35 15.46 -5.93 -9.45
N LYS A 36 14.32 -5.35 -9.85
CA LYS A 36 14.11 -3.91 -9.86
C LYS A 36 13.54 -3.37 -8.55
N ILE A 37 13.22 -4.26 -7.62
CA ILE A 37 12.67 -3.88 -6.31
C ILE A 37 13.80 -3.93 -5.29
N ASP A 38 14.04 -2.82 -4.62
CA ASP A 38 15.09 -2.74 -3.60
C ASP A 38 14.61 -3.21 -2.24
N ILE A 39 13.37 -2.87 -1.88
CA ILE A 39 12.80 -3.21 -0.58
C ILE A 39 11.37 -3.72 -0.78
N GLN A 40 11.06 -4.85 -0.13
CA GLN A 40 9.69 -5.35 -0.08
C GLN A 40 9.16 -5.17 1.34
N GLU A 41 8.07 -4.43 1.48
CA GLU A 41 7.41 -4.22 2.76
C GLU A 41 6.12 -5.02 2.78
N MET A 42 6.03 -5.92 3.77
CA MET A 42 4.81 -6.71 3.99
C MET A 42 3.84 -5.91 4.84
N VAL A 43 2.59 -5.84 4.42
CA VAL A 43 1.56 -5.04 5.08
C VAL A 43 0.37 -5.91 5.40
N GLU A 44 -0.09 -5.85 6.63
CA GLU A 44 -1.31 -6.55 7.03
C GLU A 44 -2.54 -5.78 6.58
N SER A 45 -3.62 -6.51 6.27
CA SER A 45 -4.84 -5.90 5.73
C SER A 45 -5.43 -4.84 6.66
N GLU A 46 -5.46 -5.12 7.97
CA GLU A 46 -5.99 -4.17 8.95
C GLU A 46 -5.17 -2.87 9.00
N GLU A 47 -3.86 -2.99 8.86
CA GLU A 47 -2.98 -1.82 8.85
C GLU A 47 -3.20 -0.95 7.62
N ALA A 48 -3.39 -1.59 6.46
CA ALA A 48 -3.65 -0.88 5.22
C ALA A 48 -4.98 -0.12 5.28
N ILE A 49 -6.02 -0.77 5.82
CA ILE A 49 -7.34 -0.17 5.99
C ILE A 49 -7.26 1.03 6.94
N ALA A 50 -6.59 0.86 8.08
CA ALA A 50 -6.44 1.93 9.06
C ALA A 50 -5.70 3.12 8.46
N MET A 51 -4.65 2.88 7.68
CA MET A 51 -3.90 3.96 7.05
C MET A 51 -4.74 4.68 5.98
N ALA A 52 -5.51 3.95 5.19
CA ALA A 52 -6.40 4.55 4.19
C ALA A 52 -7.43 5.46 4.85
N ARG A 53 -8.01 5.03 5.98
CA ARG A 53 -8.94 5.85 6.74
C ARG A 53 -8.28 7.12 7.27
N ARG A 54 -7.04 7.01 7.72
CA ARG A 54 -6.28 8.17 8.22
C ARG A 54 -5.99 9.17 7.10
N ILE A 55 -5.70 8.70 5.90
CA ILE A 55 -5.48 9.58 4.74
C ILE A 55 -6.76 10.39 4.47
N ILE A 56 -7.90 9.72 4.46
CA ILE A 56 -9.18 10.39 4.23
C ILE A 56 -9.46 11.43 5.33
N ALA A 57 -9.27 11.04 6.59
CA ALA A 57 -9.61 11.88 7.72
C ALA A 57 -8.69 13.09 7.86
N ARG A 58 -7.41 12.93 7.57
CA ARG A 58 -6.41 13.98 7.80
C ARG A 58 -6.12 14.83 6.59
N GLU A 59 -6.12 14.22 5.40
CA GLU A 59 -5.68 14.89 4.17
C GLU A 59 -6.82 15.11 3.17
N ALA A 60 -8.00 14.60 3.48
CA ALA A 60 -9.16 14.65 2.59
C ALA A 60 -8.87 14.04 1.21
N ILE A 61 -7.95 13.10 1.14
CA ILE A 61 -7.63 12.36 -0.07
C ILE A 61 -8.38 11.04 -0.02
N PHE A 62 -9.29 10.83 -0.96
CA PHE A 62 -10.15 9.65 -0.98
C PHE A 62 -9.42 8.46 -1.62
N ALA A 63 -8.39 7.96 -0.92
CA ALA A 63 -7.53 6.87 -1.38
C ALA A 63 -8.08 5.52 -0.96
N GLY A 64 -7.79 4.49 -1.75
CA GLY A 64 -8.23 3.12 -1.49
C GLY A 64 -7.29 2.35 -0.57
N MET A 65 -7.60 1.05 -0.38
CA MET A 65 -6.81 0.19 0.51
C MET A 65 -5.38 -0.03 0.05
N SER A 66 -5.18 -0.18 -1.27
CA SER A 66 -3.82 -0.35 -1.80
C SER A 66 -2.99 0.92 -1.62
N SER A 67 -3.64 2.08 -1.67
CA SER A 67 -2.98 3.36 -1.37
C SER A 67 -2.58 3.45 0.10
N GLY A 68 -3.43 2.93 0.99
CA GLY A 68 -3.12 2.85 2.41
C GLY A 68 -1.89 1.99 2.66
N ALA A 69 -1.81 0.84 1.99
CA ALA A 69 -0.65 -0.04 2.08
C ALA A 69 0.62 0.65 1.56
N ALA A 70 0.51 1.34 0.43
CA ALA A 70 1.65 2.05 -0.15
C ALA A 70 2.16 3.15 0.78
N LEU A 71 1.24 3.92 1.39
CA LEU A 71 1.65 4.97 2.33
C LEU A 71 2.27 4.37 3.60
N LEU A 72 1.73 3.28 4.10
CA LEU A 72 2.32 2.62 5.27
C LEU A 72 3.75 2.17 5.00
N ALA A 73 3.99 1.59 3.82
CA ALA A 73 5.34 1.20 3.40
C ALA A 73 6.26 2.43 3.33
N ALA A 74 5.74 3.55 2.83
CA ALA A 74 6.50 4.80 2.76
C ALA A 74 6.83 5.33 4.14
N VAL A 75 5.89 5.29 5.08
CA VAL A 75 6.12 5.74 6.46
C VAL A 75 7.18 4.87 7.14
N ARG A 76 7.12 3.56 6.96
CA ARG A 76 8.14 2.65 7.51
C ARG A 76 9.51 2.91 6.91
N THR A 77 9.57 3.19 5.60
CA THR A 77 10.82 3.53 4.92
C THR A 77 11.37 4.85 5.45
N ALA A 78 10.52 5.86 5.60
CA ALA A 78 10.92 7.16 6.12
C ALA A 78 11.56 7.07 7.49
N ALA A 79 11.10 6.14 8.33
CA ALA A 79 11.65 5.94 9.66
C ALA A 79 13.09 5.39 9.63
N ARG A 80 13.53 4.84 8.50
CA ARG A 80 14.85 4.23 8.35
C ARG A 80 15.89 5.15 7.69
N ILE A 81 15.47 6.31 7.19
CA ILE A 81 16.37 7.23 6.50
C ILE A 81 16.38 8.57 7.23
N GLU A 82 17.51 9.26 7.14
CA GLU A 82 17.68 10.55 7.81
C GLU A 82 17.01 11.68 7.03
N ARG A 83 17.10 11.63 5.71
CA ARG A 83 16.48 12.63 4.85
C ARG A 83 16.34 12.08 3.44
N GLY A 84 15.51 12.75 2.65
CA GLY A 84 15.26 12.39 1.28
C GLY A 84 13.81 12.69 0.92
N ASN A 85 13.47 12.40 -0.33
CA ASN A 85 12.13 12.56 -0.83
C ASN A 85 11.55 11.19 -1.10
N ILE A 86 10.32 10.96 -0.67
CA ILE A 86 9.60 9.71 -0.92
C ILE A 86 8.38 10.03 -1.77
N VAL A 87 8.29 9.39 -2.93
CA VAL A 87 7.15 9.50 -3.82
C VAL A 87 6.29 8.25 -3.64
N VAL A 88 5.01 8.44 -3.36
CA VAL A 88 4.07 7.35 -3.15
C VAL A 88 3.00 7.41 -4.23
N VAL A 89 2.75 6.28 -4.89
CA VAL A 89 1.69 6.19 -5.87
C VAL A 89 0.43 5.66 -5.18
N PHE A 90 -0.68 6.40 -5.32
CA PHE A 90 -1.98 5.97 -4.86
C PHE A 90 -2.76 5.40 -6.07
N PRO A 91 -2.74 4.07 -6.25
CA PRO A 91 -3.25 3.48 -7.49
C PRO A 91 -4.75 3.49 -7.62
N ASP A 92 -5.48 3.61 -6.51
CA ASP A 92 -6.94 3.53 -6.50
C ASP A 92 -7.57 4.57 -5.59
N ARG A 93 -8.88 4.79 -5.81
CA ARG A 93 -9.69 5.70 -5.02
C ARG A 93 -10.65 4.90 -4.13
N ALA A 94 -10.96 5.47 -2.97
CA ALA A 94 -11.75 4.79 -1.95
C ALA A 94 -13.18 4.48 -2.38
N GLU A 95 -13.78 5.26 -3.26
CA GLU A 95 -15.15 5.00 -3.71
C GLU A 95 -15.32 3.67 -4.40
N LYS A 96 -14.25 3.06 -4.89
CA LYS A 96 -14.32 1.70 -5.46
C LYS A 96 -14.54 0.63 -4.39
N TYR A 97 -14.36 0.97 -3.13
CA TYR A 97 -14.36 0.02 -2.01
C TYR A 97 -15.44 0.32 -0.98
N LEU A 98 -16.46 1.09 -1.35
CA LEU A 98 -17.51 1.51 -0.41
C LEU A 98 -18.27 0.34 0.22
N SER A 99 -18.34 -0.80 -0.47
CA SER A 99 -19.00 -2.00 0.04
C SER A 99 -18.05 -2.91 0.82
N THR A 100 -16.79 -2.51 1.03
CA THR A 100 -15.82 -3.32 1.74
C THR A 100 -15.75 -2.95 3.22
N THR A 101 -15.05 -3.78 4.00
CA THR A 101 -14.84 -3.55 5.43
C THR A 101 -14.12 -2.25 5.74
N MET A 102 -13.47 -1.64 4.75
CA MET A 102 -12.77 -0.37 4.91
C MET A 102 -13.65 0.73 5.49
N PHE A 103 -14.94 0.71 5.15
CA PHE A 103 -15.90 1.74 5.56
C PHE A 103 -16.92 1.26 6.58
N ASP A 104 -16.70 0.12 7.22
CA ASP A 104 -17.66 -0.43 8.19
C ASP A 104 -18.02 0.55 9.30
N GLU A 105 -17.08 1.35 9.77
CA GLU A 105 -17.36 2.33 10.83
C GLU A 105 -18.13 3.55 10.33
N PHE A 106 -18.29 3.71 9.02
CA PHE A 106 -19.07 4.80 8.40
C PHE A 106 -20.41 4.32 7.88
N ASN A 107 -20.66 3.02 7.88
CA ASN A 107 -21.90 2.41 7.37
C ASN A 107 -22.71 1.87 8.55
N ASP A 108 -23.92 2.33 8.68
CA ASP A 108 -24.84 1.85 9.72
C ASP A 108 -25.82 0.81 9.18
#